data_3c3a21db28f7641a3c864d743292c82d
#
_entry.id   3c3a21db28f7641a3c864d743292c82d
#
_cell.length_a   1.000
_cell.length_b   1.000
_cell.length_c   1.000
_cell.angle_alpha   90.00
_cell.angle_beta   90.00
_cell.angle_gamma   90.00
#
_symmetry.space_group_name_H-M   'P 1'
#
loop_
_entity.id
_entity.type
_entity.pdbx_description
1 polymer ?
#
loop_
_entity_poly.entity_id
_entity_poly.type
_entity_poly.pdbx_seq_one_letter_code
_entity_poly.pdbx_strand_id
1 'polypeptide(L)'
;MGTATTLLAARPPADVLDLGCGTGSLSLLLAQQGHRSVGMDLSPRMVEQARHKLTKAGFDAAVLVGDASDPPARAGHSFDVILARHLLWTLPAPQKALHRWVSLLRPGGRLVFIEGRWDNPADDQFYAAGSEALPWLGGVSVERLLQALRPLAADLRTEPLTDPDLWGRPIHDERYAIIAHPQPTTSSSEPKG
;
A
#
# COMPACT_ATOMS: atom_id res chain seq x y z
N MET A 1 -9.92 0.27 17.63
CA MET A 1 -8.88 1.28 17.35
C MET A 1 -7.44 0.71 17.30
N GLY A 2 -7.20 -0.54 17.70
CA GLY A 2 -5.85 -1.12 17.74
C GLY A 2 -5.24 -1.61 16.44
N THR A 3 -6.05 -2.00 15.44
CA THR A 3 -5.58 -2.82 14.30
C THR A 3 -4.72 -2.04 13.31
N ALA A 4 -5.09 -0.82 12.95
CA ALA A 4 -4.31 -0.03 11.98
C ALA A 4 -2.94 0.38 12.55
N THR A 5 -2.88 0.73 13.83
CA THR A 5 -1.63 1.08 14.54
C THR A 5 -0.72 -0.14 14.66
N THR A 6 -1.28 -1.31 14.90
CA THR A 6 -0.53 -2.57 15.00
C THR A 6 0.04 -2.98 13.64
N LEU A 7 -0.73 -2.81 12.56
CA LEU A 7 -0.28 -3.14 11.20
C LEU A 7 0.87 -2.24 10.73
N LEU A 8 0.82 -0.95 11.06
CA LEU A 8 1.91 -0.06 10.70
C LEU A 8 3.17 -0.35 11.51
N ALA A 9 3.04 -0.83 12.76
CA ALA A 9 4.13 -1.14 13.69
C ALA A 9 5.26 -0.07 13.73
N ALA A 10 4.98 1.14 13.24
CA ALA A 10 5.89 2.27 13.21
C ALA A 10 5.57 3.22 14.35
N ARG A 11 6.60 3.66 15.05
CA ARG A 11 6.43 4.73 16.04
C ARG A 11 6.27 6.07 15.33
N PRO A 12 5.29 6.92 15.72
CA PRO A 12 5.20 8.28 15.19
C PRO A 12 6.41 9.13 15.61
N PRO A 13 6.82 10.10 14.77
CA PRO A 13 6.39 10.28 13.39
C PRO A 13 7.13 9.37 12.41
N ALA A 14 6.41 8.65 11.57
CA ALA A 14 6.98 7.92 10.44
C ALA A 14 6.58 8.59 9.13
N ASP A 15 7.45 8.51 8.12
CA ASP A 15 7.14 8.95 6.75
C ASP A 15 6.47 7.80 5.99
N VAL A 16 5.22 7.99 5.61
CA VAL A 16 4.38 6.96 4.99
C VAL A 16 3.95 7.37 3.59
N LEU A 17 4.15 6.49 2.61
CA LEU A 17 3.58 6.63 1.27
C LEU A 17 2.33 5.73 1.18
N ASP A 18 1.16 6.34 1.00
CA ASP A 18 -0.15 5.68 0.85
C ASP A 18 -0.48 5.59 -0.65
N LEU A 19 -0.23 4.43 -1.24
CA LEU A 19 -0.41 4.16 -2.66
C LEU A 19 -1.83 3.70 -2.95
N GLY A 20 -2.47 4.32 -3.98
CA GLY A 20 -3.89 4.12 -4.23
C GLY A 20 -4.73 4.66 -3.07
N CYS A 21 -4.41 5.86 -2.58
CA CYS A 21 -5.00 6.42 -1.35
C CYS A 21 -6.51 6.68 -1.47
N GLY A 22 -7.07 6.67 -2.68
CA GLY A 22 -8.48 6.93 -2.94
C GLY A 22 -8.92 8.26 -2.36
N THR A 23 -10.01 8.26 -1.59
CA THR A 23 -10.51 9.45 -0.91
C THR A 23 -9.76 9.82 0.38
N GLY A 24 -8.57 9.24 0.63
CA GLY A 24 -7.68 9.62 1.71
C GLY A 24 -8.09 9.12 3.11
N SER A 25 -8.88 8.05 3.22
CA SER A 25 -9.34 7.58 4.53
C SER A 25 -8.20 7.02 5.39
N LEU A 26 -7.26 6.27 4.79
CA LEU A 26 -6.06 5.80 5.50
C LEU A 26 -5.08 6.94 5.75
N SER A 27 -4.86 7.81 4.77
CA SER A 27 -4.02 9.00 4.92
C SER A 27 -4.50 9.88 6.09
N LEU A 28 -5.82 10.06 6.27
CA LEU A 28 -6.38 10.76 7.42
C LEU A 28 -6.10 10.03 8.74
N LEU A 29 -6.31 8.72 8.79
CA LEU A 29 -6.04 7.92 9.99
C LEU A 29 -4.56 8.01 10.38
N LEU A 30 -3.65 7.96 9.40
CA LEU A 30 -2.21 8.12 9.60
C LEU A 30 -1.87 9.49 10.19
N ALA A 31 -2.44 10.56 9.64
CA ALA A 31 -2.23 11.92 10.12
C ALA A 31 -2.75 12.09 11.57
N GLN A 32 -3.92 11.52 11.89
CA GLN A 32 -4.48 11.51 13.26
C GLN A 32 -3.59 10.77 14.26
N GLN A 33 -2.81 9.80 13.79
CA GLN A 33 -1.86 9.03 14.60
C GLN A 33 -0.48 9.73 14.71
N GLY A 34 -0.32 10.90 14.09
CA GLY A 34 0.92 11.67 14.15
C GLY A 34 1.97 11.25 13.12
N HIS A 35 1.61 10.48 12.09
CA HIS A 35 2.51 10.16 10.99
C HIS A 35 2.49 11.25 9.91
N ARG A 36 3.58 11.36 9.15
CA ARG A 36 3.66 12.19 7.96
C ARG A 36 3.32 11.33 6.74
N SER A 37 2.15 11.55 6.16
CA SER A 37 1.71 10.76 5.01
C SER A 37 1.76 11.56 3.71
N VAL A 38 2.16 10.88 2.64
CA VAL A 38 2.00 11.31 1.26
C VAL A 38 1.04 10.32 0.59
N GLY A 39 -0.15 10.78 0.20
CA GLY A 39 -1.10 9.98 -0.55
C GLY A 39 -0.84 10.10 -2.06
N MET A 40 -1.06 9.02 -2.80
CA MET A 40 -1.01 9.03 -4.27
C MET A 40 -2.17 8.23 -4.84
N ASP A 41 -2.84 8.79 -5.84
CA ASP A 41 -3.91 8.09 -6.57
C ASP A 41 -3.89 8.51 -8.04
N LEU A 42 -4.29 7.60 -8.92
CA LEU A 42 -4.35 7.87 -10.36
C LEU A 42 -5.49 8.83 -10.72
N SER A 43 -6.57 8.83 -9.94
CA SER A 43 -7.77 9.63 -10.18
C SER A 43 -7.66 11.04 -9.60
N PRO A 44 -7.65 12.10 -10.44
CA PRO A 44 -7.66 13.48 -9.94
C PRO A 44 -8.85 13.76 -9.01
N ARG A 45 -10.01 13.15 -9.29
CA ARG A 45 -11.21 13.29 -8.46
C ARG A 45 -11.04 12.68 -7.06
N MET A 46 -10.38 11.53 -6.95
CA MET A 46 -10.07 10.92 -5.65
C MET A 46 -9.10 11.78 -4.86
N VAL A 47 -8.06 12.30 -5.52
CA VAL A 47 -7.08 13.21 -4.92
C VAL A 47 -7.73 14.48 -4.40
N GLU A 48 -8.66 15.07 -5.15
CA GLU A 48 -9.40 16.26 -4.70
C GLU A 48 -10.23 15.99 -3.45
N GLN A 49 -10.96 14.86 -3.43
CA GLN A 49 -11.72 14.44 -2.25
C GLN A 49 -10.82 14.17 -1.03
N ALA A 50 -9.67 13.52 -1.26
CA ALA A 50 -8.69 13.27 -0.21
C ALA A 50 -8.16 14.58 0.39
N ARG A 51 -7.74 15.53 -0.45
CA ARG A 51 -7.29 16.86 -0.01
C ARG A 51 -8.36 17.57 0.80
N HIS A 52 -9.59 17.62 0.29
CA HIS A 52 -10.71 18.24 1.00
C HIS A 52 -10.93 17.59 2.38
N LYS A 53 -10.92 16.26 2.45
CA LYS A 53 -11.11 15.51 3.70
C LYS A 53 -10.01 15.84 4.73
N LEU A 54 -8.75 15.83 4.31
CA LEU A 54 -7.61 16.11 5.18
C LEU A 54 -7.61 17.56 5.67
N THR A 55 -7.80 18.52 4.77
CA THR A 55 -7.90 19.95 5.13
C THR A 55 -9.06 20.23 6.09
N LYS A 56 -10.25 19.64 5.84
CA LYS A 56 -11.39 19.77 6.75
C LYS A 56 -11.12 19.21 8.15
N ALA A 57 -10.26 18.22 8.26
CA ALA A 57 -9.83 17.63 9.53
C ALA A 57 -8.63 18.37 10.17
N GLY A 58 -8.14 19.44 9.54
CA GLY A 58 -7.03 20.25 10.06
C GLY A 58 -5.64 19.68 9.78
N PHE A 59 -5.50 18.75 8.82
CA PHE A 59 -4.22 18.17 8.45
C PHE A 59 -3.73 18.70 7.10
N ASP A 60 -2.47 19.11 7.07
CA ASP A 60 -1.74 19.47 5.84
C ASP A 60 -0.93 18.23 5.40
N ALA A 61 -1.59 17.32 4.68
CA ALA A 61 -0.95 16.14 4.11
C ALA A 61 -0.88 16.25 2.59
N ALA A 62 0.28 15.92 2.03
CA ALA A 62 0.47 15.92 0.59
C ALA A 62 -0.35 14.79 -0.06
N VAL A 63 -1.19 15.14 -1.04
CA VAL A 63 -1.89 14.14 -1.88
C VAL A 63 -1.63 14.49 -3.34
N LEU A 64 -1.13 13.51 -4.10
CA LEU A 64 -0.63 13.68 -5.46
C LEU A 64 -1.43 12.85 -6.45
N VAL A 65 -1.69 13.41 -7.63
CA VAL A 65 -2.13 12.62 -8.78
C VAL A 65 -0.91 11.93 -9.37
N GLY A 66 -0.95 10.61 -9.50
CA GLY A 66 0.17 9.84 -10.04
C GLY A 66 -0.12 8.36 -10.15
N ASP A 67 0.72 7.69 -10.94
CA ASP A 67 0.68 6.25 -11.09
C ASP A 67 1.37 5.56 -9.91
N ALA A 68 0.58 4.82 -9.13
CA ALA A 68 1.09 4.07 -7.99
C ALA A 68 2.03 2.93 -8.39
N SER A 69 2.01 2.47 -9.65
CA SER A 69 2.93 1.43 -10.13
C SER A 69 4.37 1.92 -10.26
N ASP A 70 4.56 3.22 -10.53
CA ASP A 70 5.89 3.85 -10.64
C ASP A 70 5.91 5.23 -9.96
N PRO A 71 5.83 5.30 -8.63
CA PRO A 71 5.92 6.56 -7.90
C PRO A 71 7.25 7.24 -8.20
N PRO A 72 7.26 8.57 -8.44
CA PRO A 72 8.48 9.29 -8.75
C PRO A 72 9.45 9.25 -7.56
N ALA A 73 10.71 8.92 -7.84
CA ALA A 73 11.79 9.10 -6.88
C ALA A 73 12.04 10.60 -6.75
N ARG A 74 11.70 11.20 -5.62
CA ARG A 74 12.16 12.55 -5.30
C ARG A 74 13.49 12.45 -4.58
N ALA A 75 14.49 13.19 -5.04
CA ALA A 75 15.80 13.23 -4.39
C ALA A 75 15.64 13.54 -2.89
N GLY A 76 16.16 12.66 -2.04
CA GLY A 76 16.08 12.81 -0.58
C GLY A 76 14.78 12.33 0.07
N HIS A 77 13.78 11.86 -0.70
CA HIS A 77 12.57 11.28 -0.15
C HIS A 77 12.62 9.75 -0.18
N SER A 78 12.84 9.17 0.97
CA SER A 78 12.65 7.75 1.26
C SER A 78 11.61 7.61 2.36
N PHE A 79 10.91 6.50 2.39
CA PHE A 79 9.80 6.26 3.30
C PHE A 79 10.16 5.20 4.35
N ASP A 80 9.61 5.35 5.55
CA ASP A 80 9.68 4.33 6.59
C ASP A 80 8.66 3.22 6.31
N VAL A 81 7.52 3.59 5.71
CA VAL A 81 6.45 2.66 5.37
C VAL A 81 5.89 3.01 3.99
N ILE A 82 5.69 2.00 3.16
CA ILE A 82 4.85 2.12 1.96
C ILE A 82 3.63 1.22 2.17
N LEU A 83 2.46 1.83 2.10
CA LEU A 83 1.17 1.20 2.33
C LEU A 83 0.40 1.09 1.02
N ALA A 84 -0.14 -0.09 0.74
CA ALA A 84 -1.08 -0.31 -0.36
C ALA A 84 -2.29 -1.08 0.16
N ARG A 85 -3.50 -0.57 -0.14
CA ARG A 85 -4.75 -1.22 0.23
C ARG A 85 -5.64 -1.42 -0.99
N HIS A 86 -5.97 -2.69 -1.28
CA HIS A 86 -6.83 -3.06 -2.41
C HIS A 86 -6.36 -2.46 -3.74
N LEU A 87 -5.03 -2.43 -3.96
CA LEU A 87 -4.41 -1.78 -5.10
C LEU A 87 -3.76 -2.76 -6.07
N LEU A 88 -3.08 -3.81 -5.55
CA LEU A 88 -2.21 -4.66 -6.37
C LEU A 88 -2.94 -5.34 -7.54
N TRP A 89 -4.21 -5.67 -7.36
CA TRP A 89 -5.04 -6.30 -8.38
C TRP A 89 -5.42 -5.37 -9.55
N THR A 90 -5.26 -4.04 -9.37
CA THR A 90 -5.51 -3.05 -10.43
C THR A 90 -4.28 -2.77 -11.29
N LEU A 91 -3.12 -3.32 -10.93
CA LEU A 91 -1.86 -3.01 -11.58
C LEU A 91 -1.59 -3.96 -12.76
N PRO A 92 -1.16 -3.43 -13.92
CA PRO A 92 -0.82 -4.26 -15.08
C PRO A 92 0.49 -5.05 -14.88
N ALA A 93 1.38 -4.59 -14.01
CA ALA A 93 2.66 -5.24 -13.73
C ALA A 93 3.01 -5.18 -12.23
N PRO A 94 2.25 -5.90 -11.36
CA PRO A 94 2.38 -5.78 -9.90
C PRO A 94 3.79 -6.14 -9.41
N GLN A 95 4.47 -7.13 -10.00
CA GLN A 95 5.85 -7.48 -9.61
C GLN A 95 6.83 -6.33 -9.84
N LYS A 96 6.71 -5.59 -10.97
CA LYS A 96 7.54 -4.40 -11.22
C LYS A 96 7.26 -3.31 -10.19
N ALA A 97 5.99 -3.10 -9.85
CA ALA A 97 5.59 -2.14 -8.83
C ALA A 97 6.20 -2.49 -7.47
N LEU A 98 6.17 -3.77 -7.06
CA LEU A 98 6.78 -4.21 -5.80
C LEU A 98 8.29 -3.90 -5.74
N HIS A 99 9.04 -4.18 -6.81
CA HIS A 99 10.46 -3.81 -6.90
C HIS A 99 10.67 -2.30 -6.79
N ARG A 100 9.83 -1.52 -7.47
CA ARG A 100 9.88 -0.06 -7.42
C ARG A 100 9.63 0.45 -6.01
N TRP A 101 8.63 -0.07 -5.32
CA TRP A 101 8.30 0.35 -3.96
C TRP A 101 9.42 0.04 -2.97
N VAL A 102 10.03 -1.15 -3.06
CA VAL A 102 11.22 -1.48 -2.24
C VAL A 102 12.32 -0.43 -2.41
N SER A 103 12.58 0.05 -3.63
CA SER A 103 13.63 1.05 -3.91
C SER A 103 13.35 2.44 -3.31
N LEU A 104 12.12 2.70 -2.85
CA LEU A 104 11.72 3.95 -2.21
C LEU A 104 11.75 3.88 -0.68
N LEU A 105 12.02 2.71 -0.11
CA LEU A 105 12.13 2.56 1.33
C LEU A 105 13.49 2.98 1.85
N ARG A 106 13.50 3.52 3.06
CA ARG A 106 14.72 3.67 3.85
C ARG A 106 15.25 2.31 4.31
N PRO A 107 16.53 2.22 4.63
CA PRO A 107 17.05 1.05 5.36
C PRO A 107 16.21 0.79 6.62
N GLY A 108 15.72 -0.44 6.78
CA GLY A 108 14.82 -0.82 7.87
C GLY A 108 13.35 -0.43 7.66
N GLY A 109 13.01 0.19 6.53
CA GLY A 109 11.62 0.44 6.13
C GLY A 109 10.87 -0.83 5.75
N ARG A 110 9.56 -0.73 5.51
CA ARG A 110 8.71 -1.88 5.21
C ARG A 110 7.58 -1.57 4.26
N LEU A 111 7.12 -2.60 3.57
CA LEU A 111 5.87 -2.59 2.83
C LEU A 111 4.75 -3.13 3.72
N VAL A 112 3.58 -2.51 3.65
CA VAL A 112 2.37 -2.96 4.32
C VAL A 112 1.27 -3.10 3.28
N PHE A 113 0.71 -4.29 3.18
CA PHE A 113 -0.39 -4.60 2.28
C PHE A 113 -1.64 -4.91 3.08
N ILE A 114 -2.77 -4.38 2.66
CA ILE A 114 -4.10 -4.78 3.09
C ILE A 114 -4.83 -5.22 1.83
N GLU A 115 -4.91 -6.53 1.61
CA GLU A 115 -5.40 -7.10 0.37
C GLU A 115 -6.41 -8.23 0.63
N GLY A 116 -6.92 -8.79 -0.43
CA GLY A 116 -7.83 -9.90 -0.36
C GLY A 116 -8.11 -10.49 -1.72
N ARG A 117 -8.87 -11.58 -1.73
CA ARG A 117 -9.41 -12.19 -2.94
C ARG A 117 -10.93 -12.17 -2.86
N TRP A 118 -11.56 -11.62 -3.87
CA TRP A 118 -13.00 -11.49 -3.96
C TRP A 118 -13.55 -12.59 -4.86
N ASP A 119 -14.41 -13.43 -4.32
CA ASP A 119 -15.02 -14.54 -5.08
C ASP A 119 -16.29 -14.14 -5.86
N ASN A 120 -16.68 -12.85 -5.82
CA ASN A 120 -17.92 -12.40 -6.44
C ASN A 120 -17.69 -11.74 -7.80
N PRO A 121 -18.00 -12.43 -8.92
CA PRO A 121 -17.91 -11.87 -10.27
C PRO A 121 -18.82 -10.66 -10.51
N ALA A 122 -19.84 -10.43 -9.67
CA ALA A 122 -20.76 -9.31 -9.81
C ALA A 122 -20.10 -7.95 -9.52
N ASP A 123 -18.99 -7.94 -8.78
CA ASP A 123 -18.21 -6.74 -8.54
C ASP A 123 -17.30 -6.37 -9.74
N ASP A 124 -17.15 -7.28 -10.72
CA ASP A 124 -16.34 -7.06 -11.94
C ASP A 124 -16.97 -6.03 -12.90
N GLN A 125 -18.24 -5.67 -12.71
CA GLN A 125 -18.93 -4.67 -13.56
C GLN A 125 -18.43 -3.22 -13.32
N PHE A 126 -17.61 -2.98 -12.32
CA PHE A 126 -17.11 -1.64 -11.99
C PHE A 126 -15.74 -1.32 -12.58
N TYR A 127 -15.16 -2.24 -13.33
CA TYR A 127 -13.81 -2.04 -13.89
C TYR A 127 -13.87 -1.45 -15.30
N ALA A 128 -12.83 -0.63 -15.60
CA ALA A 128 -12.65 -0.06 -16.92
C ALA A 128 -12.48 -1.15 -17.97
N ALA A 129 -12.89 -0.87 -19.22
CA ALA A 129 -12.63 -1.76 -20.34
C ALA A 129 -11.14 -2.10 -20.41
N GLY A 130 -10.79 -3.37 -20.57
CA GLY A 130 -9.42 -3.88 -20.60
C GLY A 130 -8.90 -4.39 -19.24
N SER A 131 -9.69 -4.28 -18.16
CA SER A 131 -9.32 -4.81 -16.85
C SER A 131 -9.21 -6.34 -16.82
N GLU A 132 -9.87 -7.04 -17.75
CA GLU A 132 -9.80 -8.49 -17.92
C GLU A 132 -8.36 -9.00 -18.20
N ALA A 133 -7.47 -8.13 -18.68
CA ALA A 133 -6.08 -8.44 -18.91
C ALA A 133 -5.18 -8.29 -17.67
N LEU A 134 -5.73 -7.82 -16.55
CA LEU A 134 -4.97 -7.63 -15.32
C LEU A 134 -4.59 -8.98 -14.70
N PRO A 135 -3.32 -9.17 -14.32
CA PRO A 135 -2.81 -10.47 -13.88
C PRO A 135 -3.39 -10.92 -12.54
N TRP A 136 -3.91 -10.01 -11.73
CA TRP A 136 -4.47 -10.27 -10.40
C TRP A 136 -5.91 -9.78 -10.27
N LEU A 137 -6.64 -9.74 -11.37
CA LEU A 137 -8.06 -9.38 -11.38
C LEU A 137 -8.84 -10.24 -10.36
N GLY A 138 -9.78 -9.62 -9.65
CA GLY A 138 -10.56 -10.25 -8.57
C GLY A 138 -9.80 -10.37 -7.25
N GLY A 139 -8.67 -9.69 -7.11
CA GLY A 139 -7.83 -9.71 -5.92
C GLY A 139 -6.66 -10.68 -6.01
N VAL A 140 -5.84 -10.69 -4.97
CA VAL A 140 -4.67 -11.55 -4.88
C VAL A 140 -4.77 -12.41 -3.61
N SER A 141 -4.56 -13.73 -3.74
CA SER A 141 -4.51 -14.61 -2.56
C SER A 141 -3.25 -14.36 -1.75
N VAL A 142 -3.29 -14.67 -0.47
CA VAL A 142 -2.14 -14.51 0.44
C VAL A 142 -0.92 -15.27 -0.07
N GLU A 143 -1.11 -16.50 -0.56
CA GLU A 143 -0.02 -17.35 -1.08
C GLU A 143 0.64 -16.72 -2.30
N ARG A 144 -0.15 -16.18 -3.23
CA ARG A 144 0.36 -15.56 -4.44
C ARG A 144 1.15 -14.28 -4.14
N LEU A 145 0.67 -13.47 -3.21
CA LEU A 145 1.40 -12.27 -2.79
C LEU A 145 2.67 -12.62 -2.02
N LEU A 146 2.64 -13.60 -1.13
CA LEU A 146 3.83 -14.11 -0.45
C LEU A 146 4.87 -14.64 -1.44
N GLN A 147 4.44 -15.38 -2.47
CA GLN A 147 5.34 -15.85 -3.52
C GLN A 147 6.03 -14.71 -4.26
N ALA A 148 5.30 -13.62 -4.55
CA ALA A 148 5.87 -12.44 -5.21
C ALA A 148 6.82 -11.64 -4.29
N LEU A 149 6.59 -11.65 -2.97
CA LEU A 149 7.38 -10.91 -2.00
C LEU A 149 8.65 -11.65 -1.54
N ARG A 150 8.67 -12.99 -1.53
CA ARG A 150 9.82 -13.79 -1.07
C ARG A 150 11.18 -13.38 -1.65
N PRO A 151 11.31 -13.06 -2.96
CA PRO A 151 12.60 -12.61 -3.51
C PRO A 151 13.04 -11.22 -3.01
N LEU A 152 12.12 -10.42 -2.47
CA LEU A 152 12.33 -9.03 -2.09
C LEU A 152 12.50 -8.83 -0.59
N ALA A 153 11.97 -9.75 0.22
CA ALA A 153 11.84 -9.58 1.67
C ALA A 153 12.72 -10.56 2.44
N ALA A 154 13.37 -10.05 3.48
CA ALA A 154 14.09 -10.85 4.47
C ALA A 154 13.13 -11.44 5.53
N ASP A 155 12.02 -10.73 5.80
CA ASP A 155 10.99 -11.15 6.75
C ASP A 155 9.60 -10.82 6.22
N LEU A 156 8.65 -11.74 6.43
CA LEU A 156 7.26 -11.65 6.00
C LEU A 156 6.35 -12.06 7.15
N ARG A 157 5.48 -11.14 7.56
CA ARG A 157 4.44 -11.43 8.56
C ARG A 157 3.08 -11.28 7.91
N THR A 158 2.22 -12.29 8.10
CA THR A 158 0.83 -12.29 7.62
C THR A 158 -0.13 -12.25 8.79
N GLU A 159 -1.21 -11.47 8.64
CA GLU A 159 -2.28 -11.36 9.62
C GLU A 159 -3.63 -11.48 8.91
N PRO A 160 -4.44 -12.51 9.21
CA PRO A 160 -5.81 -12.62 8.70
C PRO A 160 -6.68 -11.47 9.25
N LEU A 161 -7.47 -10.85 8.39
CA LEU A 161 -8.38 -9.76 8.75
C LEU A 161 -9.84 -10.26 8.69
N THR A 162 -10.15 -11.24 9.52
CA THR A 162 -11.45 -11.94 9.55
C THR A 162 -12.47 -11.33 10.50
N ASP A 163 -12.06 -10.36 11.33
CA ASP A 163 -12.95 -9.70 12.27
C ASP A 163 -14.02 -8.88 11.53
N PRO A 164 -15.32 -9.21 11.67
CA PRO A 164 -16.41 -8.49 11.04
C PRO A 164 -16.46 -7.00 11.39
N ASP A 165 -16.01 -6.62 12.56
CA ASP A 165 -16.01 -5.23 13.03
C ASP A 165 -15.08 -4.34 12.19
N LEU A 166 -14.04 -4.92 11.57
CA LEU A 166 -13.16 -4.19 10.63
C LEU A 166 -13.88 -3.77 9.36
N TRP A 167 -14.92 -4.50 8.97
CA TRP A 167 -15.60 -4.37 7.69
C TRP A 167 -17.03 -3.86 7.81
N GLY A 168 -17.57 -3.78 9.03
CA GLY A 168 -18.96 -3.42 9.30
C GLY A 168 -19.98 -4.45 8.81
N ARG A 169 -19.52 -5.65 8.42
CA ARG A 169 -20.35 -6.78 7.95
C ARG A 169 -19.57 -8.09 8.06
N PRO A 170 -20.24 -9.24 8.13
CA PRO A 170 -19.58 -10.53 7.92
C PRO A 170 -18.94 -10.59 6.54
N ILE A 171 -17.76 -11.18 6.48
CA ILE A 171 -17.01 -11.42 5.23
C ILE A 171 -16.90 -12.92 4.99
N HIS A 172 -16.98 -13.32 3.72
CA HIS A 172 -16.86 -14.70 3.26
C HIS A 172 -15.69 -14.88 2.30
N ASP A 173 -15.05 -13.78 1.92
CA ASP A 173 -13.88 -13.71 1.05
C ASP A 173 -12.59 -13.65 1.89
N GLU A 174 -11.47 -13.90 1.24
CA GLU A 174 -10.15 -13.82 1.87
C GLU A 174 -9.76 -12.35 2.10
N ARG A 175 -9.40 -12.00 3.35
CA ARG A 175 -8.89 -10.69 3.73
C ARG A 175 -7.69 -10.85 4.64
N TYR A 176 -6.63 -10.13 4.35
CA TYR A 176 -5.39 -10.24 5.12
C TYR A 176 -4.56 -8.95 5.07
N ALA A 177 -3.63 -8.85 6.01
CA ALA A 177 -2.51 -7.92 5.91
C ALA A 177 -1.20 -8.69 5.76
N ILE A 178 -0.26 -8.13 5.00
CA ILE A 178 1.13 -8.59 4.97
C ILE A 178 2.04 -7.41 5.30
N ILE A 179 2.98 -7.65 6.22
CA ILE A 179 4.08 -6.76 6.50
C ILE A 179 5.35 -7.42 5.95
N ALA A 180 6.04 -6.72 5.04
CA ALA A 180 7.24 -7.21 4.40
C ALA A 180 8.42 -6.28 4.72
N HIS A 181 9.48 -6.82 5.33
CA HIS A 181 10.74 -6.13 5.53
C HIS A 181 11.70 -6.51 4.40
N PRO A 182 12.07 -5.58 3.51
CA PRO A 182 12.98 -5.86 2.42
C PRO A 182 14.34 -6.36 2.89
N GLN A 183 15.01 -7.11 2.01
CA GLN A 183 16.40 -7.49 2.25
C GLN A 183 17.26 -6.23 2.34
N PRO A 184 18.25 -6.19 3.25
CA PRO A 184 19.22 -5.11 3.29
C PRO A 184 19.86 -4.96 1.91
N THR A 185 19.83 -3.75 1.35
CA THR A 185 20.61 -3.46 0.15
C THR A 185 22.07 -3.61 0.50
N THR A 186 22.72 -4.68 0.04
CA THR A 186 24.18 -4.78 0.07
C THR A 186 24.69 -3.68 -0.85
N SER A 187 25.18 -2.58 -0.26
CA SER A 187 25.99 -1.63 -1.00
C SER A 187 27.22 -2.40 -1.47
N SER A 188 27.31 -2.65 -2.77
CA SER A 188 28.55 -3.13 -3.37
C SER A 188 29.61 -2.06 -3.11
N SER A 189 30.40 -2.26 -2.07
CA SER A 189 31.66 -1.52 -1.91
C SER A 189 32.55 -1.97 -3.04
N GLU A 190 32.66 -1.14 -4.09
CA GLU A 190 33.71 -1.30 -5.06
C GLU A 190 35.04 -1.33 -4.32
N PRO A 191 35.90 -2.32 -4.55
CA PRO A 191 37.26 -2.27 -4.02
C PRO A 191 37.97 -1.12 -4.76
N LYS A 192 38.36 -0.09 -3.99
CA LYS A 192 39.34 0.89 -4.48
C LYS A 192 40.62 0.14 -4.78
N GLY A 193 40.88 -0.08 -6.08
CA GLY A 193 42.18 -0.43 -6.62
C GLY A 193 43.09 0.80 -6.74
#